data_744bde544713fc04fc0aaac0bec200f7
#
_entry.id   744bde544713fc04fc0aaac0bec200f7
#
_cell.length_a   1.000
_cell.length_b   1.000
_cell.length_c   1.000
_cell.angle_alpha   90.00
_cell.angle_beta   90.00
_cell.angle_gamma   90.00
#
_symmetry.space_group_name_H-M   'P 1'
#
loop_
_entity.id
_entity.type
_entity.pdbx_description
1 polymer ?
#
loop_
_entity_poly.entity_id
_entity_poly.type
_entity_poly.pdbx_seq_one_letter_code
_entity_poly.pdbx_strand_id
1 'polypeptide(L)'
;MRAFSLSMAAGLFLTSAISVARAEDSEVLQTLDPSAILDLAKGYGSAKLDKDDGGDPMVSGRLQGMKYVIYFYGCENHEKCKSLQFSSGYTDAFTAEQANEWNKKYRWIKAYAGDGSNFKMDVSFTGGITKANLEAQFSTWDSLTTDIKTFVDQK
;
A
#
# COMPACT_ATOMS: atom_id res chain seq x y z
N MET A 1 45.66 -59.99 12.61
CA MET A 1 45.38 -58.61 13.06
C MET A 1 44.45 -57.98 12.03
N ARG A 2 43.16 -57.81 12.35
CA ARG A 2 42.16 -57.20 11.45
C ARG A 2 41.85 -55.80 12.01
N ALA A 3 42.10 -54.77 11.20
CA ALA A 3 41.76 -53.39 11.51
C ALA A 3 40.29 -53.10 11.20
N PHE A 4 39.54 -52.66 12.18
CA PHE A 4 38.16 -52.12 12.04
C PHE A 4 38.25 -50.65 11.70
N SER A 5 37.72 -50.29 10.51
CA SER A 5 37.55 -48.91 10.08
C SER A 5 36.19 -48.42 10.56
N LEU A 6 36.16 -47.36 11.40
CA LEU A 6 34.97 -46.71 11.89
C LEU A 6 34.62 -45.57 10.90
N SER A 7 33.56 -45.72 10.13
CA SER A 7 33.03 -44.67 9.27
C SER A 7 32.10 -43.77 10.11
N MET A 8 32.51 -42.54 10.29
CA MET A 8 31.74 -41.49 10.96
C MET A 8 30.83 -40.80 9.96
N ALA A 9 29.53 -41.04 9.99
CA ALA A 9 28.55 -40.36 9.15
C ALA A 9 28.25 -38.99 9.77
N ALA A 10 28.68 -37.91 9.11
CA ALA A 10 28.29 -36.56 9.48
C ALA A 10 26.89 -36.25 8.93
N GLY A 11 25.89 -36.25 9.80
CA GLY A 11 24.53 -35.83 9.47
C GLY A 11 24.48 -34.30 9.32
N LEU A 12 24.19 -33.82 8.10
CA LEU A 12 23.89 -32.43 7.82
C LEU A 12 22.48 -32.12 8.34
N PHE A 13 22.38 -31.38 9.45
CA PHE A 13 21.11 -30.76 9.85
C PHE A 13 20.93 -29.47 9.05
N LEU A 14 20.19 -29.53 7.93
CA LEU A 14 19.60 -28.35 7.32
C LEU A 14 18.34 -27.97 8.13
N THR A 15 18.47 -27.08 9.08
CA THR A 15 17.33 -26.50 9.80
C THR A 15 16.69 -25.40 8.95
N SER A 16 15.45 -25.61 8.62
CA SER A 16 14.56 -24.79 7.81
C SER A 16 14.31 -23.41 8.44
N ALA A 17 15.00 -22.38 7.96
CA ALA A 17 14.75 -20.96 8.26
C ALA A 17 13.59 -20.35 7.42
N ILE A 18 12.86 -21.17 6.66
CA ILE A 18 11.84 -20.69 5.67
C ILE A 18 10.45 -20.48 6.29
N SER A 19 10.21 -20.95 7.53
CA SER A 19 8.86 -20.97 8.11
C SER A 19 8.41 -19.65 8.74
N VAL A 20 9.31 -18.78 9.17
CA VAL A 20 8.95 -17.59 9.96
C VAL A 20 8.43 -16.45 9.04
N ALA A 21 9.10 -16.19 7.92
CA ALA A 21 8.68 -15.12 6.98
C ALA A 21 7.29 -15.37 6.40
N ARG A 22 6.93 -16.63 6.14
CA ARG A 22 5.63 -17.00 5.58
C ARG A 22 4.47 -16.90 6.59
N ALA A 23 4.76 -16.94 7.88
CA ALA A 23 3.75 -16.79 8.94
C ALA A 23 3.38 -15.32 9.15
N GLU A 24 4.33 -14.38 9.07
CA GLU A 24 4.06 -12.94 9.17
C GLU A 24 3.20 -12.42 8.00
N ASP A 25 3.43 -12.90 6.78
CA ASP A 25 2.66 -12.51 5.60
C ASP A 25 1.21 -13.01 5.62
N SER A 26 0.90 -14.01 6.42
CA SER A 26 -0.45 -14.59 6.56
C SER A 26 -1.23 -14.06 7.77
N GLU A 27 -0.61 -13.29 8.65
CA GLU A 27 -1.31 -12.66 9.77
C GLU A 27 -2.40 -11.72 9.29
N VAL A 28 -3.60 -11.87 9.87
CA VAL A 28 -4.77 -11.04 9.53
C VAL A 28 -4.86 -9.89 10.51
N LEU A 29 -4.60 -8.69 10.02
CA LEU A 29 -4.69 -7.43 10.75
C LEU A 29 -6.14 -6.92 10.71
N GLN A 30 -6.76 -6.66 11.86
CA GLN A 30 -8.11 -6.11 11.97
C GLN A 30 -8.12 -4.58 11.94
N THR A 31 -7.00 -3.97 12.30
CA THR A 31 -6.77 -2.52 12.29
C THR A 31 -5.32 -2.28 11.90
N LEU A 32 -5.03 -1.09 11.39
CA LEU A 32 -3.67 -0.73 10.99
C LEU A 32 -3.06 0.30 11.92
N ASP A 33 -1.80 0.08 12.23
CA ASP A 33 -0.92 1.07 12.83
C ASP A 33 -0.47 2.05 11.73
N PRO A 34 -0.67 3.37 11.90
CA PRO A 34 -0.22 4.37 10.94
C PRO A 34 1.29 4.31 10.66
N SER A 35 2.11 3.89 11.64
CA SER A 35 3.56 3.74 11.45
C SER A 35 3.90 2.59 10.49
N ALA A 36 3.16 1.49 10.53
CA ALA A 36 3.34 0.38 9.59
C ALA A 36 2.98 0.79 8.14
N ILE A 37 1.94 1.61 7.98
CA ILE A 37 1.57 2.19 6.67
C ILE A 37 2.65 3.16 6.18
N LEU A 38 3.21 3.98 7.07
CA LEU A 38 4.33 4.87 6.73
C LEU A 38 5.56 4.10 6.24
N ASP A 39 5.90 2.99 6.90
CA ASP A 39 7.07 2.19 6.52
C ASP A 39 6.87 1.49 5.17
N LEU A 40 5.67 0.99 4.89
CA LEU A 40 5.31 0.52 3.55
C LEU A 40 5.42 1.64 2.51
N ALA A 41 4.86 2.81 2.78
CA ALA A 41 4.90 3.96 1.89
C ALA A 41 6.34 4.39 1.54
N LYS A 42 7.26 4.35 2.51
CA LYS A 42 8.69 4.62 2.31
C LYS A 42 9.38 3.61 1.39
N GLY A 43 8.87 2.39 1.30
CA GLY A 43 9.36 1.39 0.35
C GLY A 43 9.11 1.76 -1.12
N TYR A 44 8.14 2.64 -1.39
CA TYR A 44 7.76 3.09 -2.73
C TYR A 44 8.23 4.51 -3.07
N GLY A 45 8.68 5.28 -2.07
CA GLY A 45 9.14 6.65 -2.29
C GLY A 45 9.27 7.45 -0.99
N SER A 46 9.32 8.78 -1.09
CA SER A 46 9.36 9.61 0.10
C SER A 46 7.98 9.65 0.77
N ALA A 47 7.94 9.48 2.10
CA ALA A 47 6.70 9.57 2.86
C ALA A 47 6.95 10.12 4.27
N LYS A 48 5.95 10.79 4.83
CA LYS A 48 5.92 11.27 6.21
C LYS A 48 4.54 11.07 6.82
N LEU A 49 4.51 10.78 8.11
CA LEU A 49 3.28 10.76 8.89
C LEU A 49 2.91 12.20 9.29
N ASP A 50 1.61 12.49 9.22
CA ASP A 50 1.02 13.77 9.54
C ASP A 50 -0.40 13.54 10.13
N LYS A 51 -1.18 14.59 10.31
CA LYS A 51 -2.58 14.53 10.70
C LYS A 51 -3.43 15.30 9.70
N ASP A 52 -4.64 14.84 9.46
CA ASP A 52 -5.65 15.59 8.72
C ASP A 52 -6.32 16.66 9.58
N ASP A 53 -7.24 17.43 8.99
CA ASP A 53 -7.97 18.50 9.68
C ASP A 53 -8.86 17.99 10.84
N GLY A 54 -9.23 16.71 10.82
CA GLY A 54 -9.98 16.03 11.88
C GLY A 54 -9.11 15.50 13.01
N GLY A 55 -7.78 15.51 12.83
CA GLY A 55 -6.80 14.98 13.77
C GLY A 55 -6.49 13.50 13.56
N ASP A 56 -7.10 12.83 12.59
CA ASP A 56 -6.80 11.46 12.22
C ASP A 56 -5.44 11.35 11.52
N PRO A 57 -4.74 10.21 11.61
CA PRO A 57 -3.47 10.03 10.94
C PRO A 57 -3.59 10.23 9.42
N MET A 58 -2.53 10.72 8.84
CA MET A 58 -2.41 10.91 7.40
C MET A 58 -0.96 10.64 6.98
N VAL A 59 -0.74 9.90 5.90
CA VAL A 59 0.59 9.75 5.29
C VAL A 59 0.63 10.57 4.01
N SER A 60 1.54 11.52 3.93
CA SER A 60 1.78 12.30 2.70
C SER A 60 3.14 11.96 2.10
N GLY A 61 3.21 11.86 0.77
CA GLY A 61 4.43 11.45 0.10
C GLY A 61 4.53 11.79 -1.37
N ARG A 62 5.61 11.28 -1.97
CA ARG A 62 5.85 11.31 -3.42
C ARG A 62 6.23 9.91 -3.89
N LEU A 63 5.61 9.50 -4.96
CA LEU A 63 5.85 8.24 -5.65
C LEU A 63 6.04 8.53 -7.13
N GLN A 64 7.17 8.13 -7.71
CA GLN A 64 7.56 8.47 -9.09
C GLN A 64 7.42 9.96 -9.42
N GLY A 65 7.64 10.86 -8.43
CA GLY A 65 7.48 12.31 -8.56
C GLY A 65 6.05 12.83 -8.35
N MET A 66 5.02 11.99 -8.41
CA MET A 66 3.63 12.33 -8.12
C MET A 66 3.42 12.50 -6.61
N LYS A 67 2.75 13.59 -6.21
CA LYS A 67 2.31 13.77 -4.82
C LYS A 67 1.11 12.88 -4.55
N TYR A 68 1.08 12.27 -3.37
CA TYR A 68 -0.09 11.52 -2.90
C TYR A 68 -0.27 11.69 -1.40
N VAL A 69 -1.47 11.37 -0.95
CA VAL A 69 -1.85 11.31 0.46
C VAL A 69 -2.58 9.98 0.70
N ILE A 70 -2.33 9.37 1.85
CA ILE A 70 -3.13 8.26 2.36
C ILE A 70 -3.88 8.77 3.58
N TYR A 71 -5.20 8.87 3.48
CA TYR A 71 -6.08 9.18 4.58
C TYR A 71 -6.50 7.92 5.31
N PHE A 72 -6.67 8.02 6.61
CA PHE A 72 -7.17 6.95 7.47
C PHE A 72 -8.61 7.25 7.87
N TYR A 73 -9.45 6.22 7.92
CA TYR A 73 -10.87 6.37 8.26
C TYR A 73 -11.34 5.30 9.23
N GLY A 74 -12.41 5.62 9.97
CA GLY A 74 -13.01 4.74 10.96
C GLY A 74 -12.07 4.50 12.14
N CYS A 75 -11.30 5.51 12.51
CA CYS A 75 -10.36 5.45 13.61
C CYS A 75 -11.08 5.51 14.95
N GLU A 76 -10.55 4.84 15.96
CA GLU A 76 -10.98 4.93 17.36
C GLU A 76 -9.94 5.78 18.12
N ASN A 77 -10.31 7.00 18.56
CA ASN A 77 -9.39 7.96 19.19
C ASN A 77 -8.15 8.28 18.35
N HIS A 78 -8.32 8.46 17.03
CA HIS A 78 -7.24 8.70 16.06
C HIS A 78 -6.26 7.53 15.91
N GLU A 79 -6.67 6.34 16.31
CA GLU A 79 -5.90 5.10 16.19
C GLU A 79 -6.82 3.96 15.69
N LYS A 80 -6.25 2.78 15.45
CA LYS A 80 -7.02 1.57 15.08
C LYS A 80 -7.99 1.79 13.92
N CYS A 81 -7.52 2.46 12.89
CA CYS A 81 -8.33 2.79 11.72
C CYS A 81 -8.75 1.54 10.93
N LYS A 82 -9.89 1.58 10.27
CA LYS A 82 -10.54 0.42 9.60
C LYS A 82 -10.50 0.49 8.08
N SER A 83 -10.06 1.61 7.51
CA SER A 83 -9.88 1.76 6.07
C SER A 83 -8.87 2.85 5.74
N LEU A 84 -8.34 2.79 4.51
CA LEU A 84 -7.46 3.80 3.94
C LEU A 84 -8.03 4.30 2.62
N GLN A 85 -7.68 5.54 2.28
CA GLN A 85 -7.88 6.07 0.94
C GLN A 85 -6.58 6.67 0.43
N PHE A 86 -6.03 6.12 -0.64
CA PHE A 86 -4.99 6.78 -1.42
C PHE A 86 -5.64 7.88 -2.25
N SER A 87 -5.01 9.05 -2.29
CA SER A 87 -5.50 10.20 -3.03
C SER A 87 -4.34 10.97 -3.68
N SER A 88 -4.53 11.40 -4.92
CA SER A 88 -3.64 12.34 -5.59
C SER A 88 -4.48 13.45 -6.22
N GLY A 89 -4.28 14.68 -5.76
CA GLY A 89 -5.01 15.85 -6.21
C GLY A 89 -4.22 16.67 -7.21
N TYR A 90 -4.94 17.32 -8.14
CA TYR A 90 -4.42 18.20 -9.18
C TYR A 90 -5.21 19.49 -9.22
N THR A 91 -4.50 20.61 -9.37
CA THR A 91 -5.12 21.95 -9.52
C THR A 91 -5.78 22.14 -10.89
N ASP A 92 -5.20 21.51 -11.91
CA ASP A 92 -5.75 21.57 -13.27
C ASP A 92 -6.90 20.56 -13.38
N ALA A 93 -8.12 21.09 -13.38
CA ALA A 93 -9.32 20.28 -13.40
C ALA A 93 -9.49 19.58 -14.76
N PHE A 94 -9.74 18.28 -14.73
CA PHE A 94 -10.24 17.54 -15.88
C PHE A 94 -11.77 17.48 -15.85
N THR A 95 -12.39 17.35 -17.03
CA THR A 95 -13.85 17.32 -17.16
C THR A 95 -14.45 16.00 -16.64
N ALA A 96 -15.77 15.98 -16.41
CA ALA A 96 -16.48 14.78 -16.03
C ALA A 96 -16.38 13.68 -17.11
N GLU A 97 -16.37 14.05 -18.39
CA GLU A 97 -16.20 13.12 -19.52
C GLU A 97 -14.83 12.44 -19.45
N GLN A 98 -13.77 13.22 -19.20
CA GLN A 98 -12.40 12.72 -19.07
C GLN A 98 -12.26 11.79 -17.85
N ALA A 99 -12.88 12.17 -16.71
CA ALA A 99 -12.94 11.28 -15.54
C ALA A 99 -13.66 9.96 -15.84
N ASN A 100 -14.77 10.03 -16.60
CA ASN A 100 -15.51 8.84 -17.01
C ASN A 100 -14.71 7.95 -17.97
N GLU A 101 -13.91 8.52 -18.88
CA GLU A 101 -13.00 7.74 -19.75
C GLU A 101 -11.95 6.99 -18.93
N TRP A 102 -11.33 7.64 -17.96
CA TRP A 102 -10.45 6.97 -17.00
C TRP A 102 -11.18 5.83 -16.30
N ASN A 103 -12.32 6.09 -15.70
CA ASN A 103 -13.09 5.15 -14.90
C ASN A 103 -13.61 3.94 -15.68
N LYS A 104 -13.79 4.05 -17.00
CA LYS A 104 -14.09 2.94 -17.90
C LYS A 104 -12.87 2.05 -18.14
N LYS A 105 -11.68 2.66 -18.23
CA LYS A 105 -10.43 1.97 -18.56
C LYS A 105 -9.80 1.29 -17.33
N TYR A 106 -9.83 1.95 -16.17
CA TYR A 106 -9.13 1.51 -14.96
C TYR A 106 -10.10 1.09 -13.86
N ARG A 107 -9.81 -0.03 -13.18
CA ARG A 107 -10.70 -0.64 -12.18
C ARG A 107 -10.48 -0.11 -10.78
N TRP A 108 -9.23 0.05 -10.36
CA TRP A 108 -8.85 0.19 -8.95
C TRP A 108 -8.82 1.65 -8.50
N ILE A 109 -8.35 2.54 -9.35
CA ILE A 109 -8.22 3.97 -9.06
C ILE A 109 -9.32 4.70 -9.82
N LYS A 110 -10.10 5.51 -9.12
CA LYS A 110 -11.18 6.31 -9.69
C LYS A 110 -10.77 7.77 -9.83
N ALA A 111 -11.13 8.36 -10.96
CA ALA A 111 -10.97 9.78 -11.23
C ALA A 111 -12.26 10.53 -10.86
N TYR A 112 -12.10 11.68 -10.20
CA TYR A 112 -13.18 12.58 -9.81
C TYR A 112 -12.89 13.97 -10.35
N ALA A 113 -13.81 14.51 -11.15
CA ALA A 113 -13.78 15.89 -11.64
C ALA A 113 -14.53 16.82 -10.66
N GLY A 114 -14.10 18.07 -10.53
CA GLY A 114 -14.74 19.06 -9.64
C GLY A 114 -13.82 20.25 -9.37
N ASP A 115 -13.99 20.90 -8.23
CA ASP A 115 -13.12 21.99 -7.73
C ASP A 115 -11.75 21.45 -7.30
N GLY A 116 -10.97 21.03 -8.25
CA GLY A 116 -9.78 20.21 -8.12
C GLY A 116 -10.06 18.76 -8.51
N SER A 117 -9.25 18.23 -9.41
CA SER A 117 -9.38 16.85 -9.88
C SER A 117 -8.61 15.91 -8.98
N ASN A 118 -9.16 14.73 -8.72
CA ASN A 118 -8.58 13.76 -7.82
C ASN A 118 -8.61 12.35 -8.42
N PHE A 119 -7.56 11.58 -8.12
CA PHE A 119 -7.54 10.12 -8.26
C PHE A 119 -7.59 9.50 -6.88
N LYS A 120 -8.46 8.52 -6.68
CA LYS A 120 -8.67 7.87 -5.38
C LYS A 120 -8.73 6.36 -5.48
N MET A 121 -8.20 5.68 -4.47
CA MET A 121 -8.33 4.24 -4.28
C MET A 121 -8.64 3.95 -2.82
N ASP A 122 -9.77 3.31 -2.57
CA ASP A 122 -10.21 2.92 -1.24
C ASP A 122 -9.79 1.49 -0.91
N VAL A 123 -9.31 1.29 0.33
CA VAL A 123 -8.91 -0.02 0.86
C VAL A 123 -9.63 -0.23 2.19
N SER A 124 -10.55 -1.20 2.23
CA SER A 124 -11.28 -1.58 3.44
C SER A 124 -10.59 -2.74 4.15
N PHE A 125 -10.56 -2.70 5.49
CA PHE A 125 -10.07 -3.80 6.33
C PHE A 125 -11.19 -4.54 7.03
N THR A 126 -12.43 -4.33 6.61
CA THR A 126 -13.59 -5.06 7.16
C THR A 126 -13.37 -6.56 6.97
N GLY A 127 -13.31 -7.29 8.08
CA GLY A 127 -12.95 -8.71 8.07
C GLY A 127 -11.45 -8.99 8.14
N GLY A 128 -10.61 -7.95 8.18
CA GLY A 128 -9.15 -8.03 8.26
C GLY A 128 -8.44 -7.99 6.90
N ILE A 129 -7.17 -7.66 6.93
CA ILE A 129 -6.27 -7.63 5.76
C ILE A 129 -4.93 -8.27 6.13
N THR A 130 -4.33 -9.05 5.24
CA THR A 130 -2.97 -9.55 5.43
C THR A 130 -1.95 -8.50 5.00
N LYS A 131 -0.73 -8.59 5.54
CA LYS A 131 0.39 -7.73 5.10
C LYS A 131 0.63 -7.85 3.61
N ALA A 132 0.65 -9.07 3.07
CA ALA A 132 0.82 -9.31 1.63
C ALA A 132 -0.28 -8.65 0.78
N ASN A 133 -1.55 -8.68 1.24
CA ASN A 133 -2.62 -7.99 0.54
C ASN A 133 -2.47 -6.46 0.61
N LEU A 134 -2.05 -5.93 1.76
CA LEU A 134 -1.77 -4.51 1.92
C LEU A 134 -0.63 -4.04 0.98
N GLU A 135 0.47 -4.78 0.89
CA GLU A 135 1.56 -4.53 -0.06
C GLU A 135 1.07 -4.57 -1.51
N ALA A 136 0.15 -5.48 -1.85
CA ALA A 136 -0.48 -5.53 -3.17
C ALA A 136 -1.30 -4.27 -3.49
N GLN A 137 -1.93 -3.61 -2.49
CA GLN A 137 -2.60 -2.33 -2.69
C GLN A 137 -1.60 -1.21 -3.01
N PHE A 138 -0.46 -1.16 -2.31
CA PHE A 138 0.61 -0.21 -2.62
C PHE A 138 1.17 -0.44 -4.03
N SER A 139 1.43 -1.69 -4.41
CA SER A 139 1.89 -2.06 -5.76
C SER A 139 0.87 -1.67 -6.85
N THR A 140 -0.43 -1.79 -6.55
CA THR A 140 -1.50 -1.36 -7.47
C THR A 140 -1.46 0.16 -7.66
N TRP A 141 -1.32 0.93 -6.57
CA TRP A 141 -1.20 2.38 -6.63
C TRP A 141 0.05 2.81 -7.41
N ASP A 142 1.20 2.18 -7.13
CA ASP A 142 2.45 2.45 -7.84
C ASP A 142 2.35 2.15 -9.34
N SER A 143 1.82 1.00 -9.72
CA SER A 143 1.72 0.59 -11.13
C SER A 143 0.86 1.54 -11.97
N LEU A 144 -0.19 2.14 -11.39
CA LEU A 144 -1.08 3.07 -12.07
C LEU A 144 -0.62 4.54 -12.00
N THR A 145 0.42 4.84 -11.21
CA THR A 145 0.94 6.22 -11.09
C THR A 145 1.43 6.78 -12.44
N THR A 146 2.09 5.95 -13.25
CA THR A 146 2.53 6.37 -14.60
C THR A 146 1.35 6.68 -15.52
N ASP A 147 0.27 5.88 -15.47
CA ASP A 147 -0.95 6.13 -16.24
C ASP A 147 -1.64 7.42 -15.78
N ILE A 148 -1.71 7.67 -14.46
CA ILE A 148 -2.26 8.92 -13.90
C ILE A 148 -1.49 10.12 -14.43
N LYS A 149 -0.16 10.10 -14.39
CA LYS A 149 0.69 11.17 -14.90
C LYS A 149 0.44 11.42 -16.39
N THR A 150 0.48 10.35 -17.18
CA THR A 150 0.21 10.42 -18.63
C THR A 150 -1.17 10.99 -18.92
N PHE A 151 -2.18 10.58 -18.17
CA PHE A 151 -3.54 11.08 -18.31
C PHE A 151 -3.63 12.59 -17.98
N VAL A 152 -2.97 13.06 -16.94
CA VAL A 152 -2.95 14.48 -16.56
C VAL A 152 -2.18 15.33 -17.55
N ASP A 153 -1.04 14.84 -18.07
CA ASP A 153 -0.18 15.58 -19.00
C ASP A 153 -0.79 15.72 -20.42
N GLN A 154 -1.77 14.89 -20.77
CA GLN A 154 -2.43 14.88 -22.10
C GLN A 154 -3.67 15.79 -22.19
N LYS A 155 -3.93 16.67 -21.23
CA LYS A 155 -5.16 17.49 -21.12
C LYS A 155 -5.00 18.92 -21.54
#